data_5963a72610d93fb04b0fea89223fc3d9
#
_entry.id   5963a72610d93fb04b0fea89223fc3d9
#
_cell.length_a   1.000
_cell.length_b   1.000
_cell.length_c   1.000
_cell.angle_alpha   90.00
_cell.angle_beta   90.00
_cell.angle_gamma   90.00
#
_symmetry.space_group_name_H-M   'P 1'
#
loop_
_entity.id
_entity.type
_entity.pdbx_description
1 polymer ?
#
loop_
_entity_poly.entity_id
_entity_poly.type
_entity_poly.pdbx_seq_one_letter_code
_entity_poly.pdbx_strand_id
1 'polypeptide(L)'
;GNFDENLVYVNDIEIFRPLLVRNAQQEGLSFINSDMVGDIVFSSGGFDAKYGDKMSSVLDIRYKKPQEFGGNVSLGLLGASLHLEGLIGSRFTYQFGYRRKTNKYLLNSLETQGEYNPTFNDFQVYLTYDINEKSELAFLGNIADNKYNFIPETRETSFGNFYEMLKLKVYFDGKELDRFSSLFGAFMYTYKPKKDLVLKLITSAFSTGERVNYDIQGQYYLSETGLGFGDDEGLERGIGTYIEHARNNLWANIYNIEHKGVKIYDNGNLSWGVKYQYEFIEDRVNEWKMVDSSGYSIPSLPDNIGIFDSVFSPQLNNVFKSNNAIASSRLSAYVQKQWIFSYDYGQWYANLGLRAQWWDYNKEFVPSPRASLSFKPNIKQDILFRFACGMYAQSPFYKELRDEKGNVHSDVLSQKSLHFVLSSDWNFTMLERPFKLMSSVYYKHLWDLNPYYLDNVQVRYMAKNNAVGYARGLDVRLFGE
;
A
#
# COMPACT_ATOMS: atom_id res chain seq x y z
N GLY A 1 5.74 2.88 9.17
CA GLY A 1 5.44 1.59 8.58
C GLY A 1 5.50 1.64 7.08
N ASN A 2 5.69 0.53 6.44
CA ASN A 2 5.63 0.40 4.99
C ASN A 2 4.17 0.62 4.52
N PHE A 3 3.95 1.01 3.27
CA PHE A 3 2.58 1.23 2.76
C PHE A 3 1.71 -0.04 2.77
N ASP A 4 2.31 -1.23 2.70
CA ASP A 4 1.60 -2.52 2.83
C ASP A 4 1.13 -2.82 4.28
N GLU A 5 1.59 -2.08 5.29
CA GLU A 5 1.23 -2.25 6.70
C GLU A 5 0.04 -1.39 7.13
N ASN A 6 -0.51 -0.59 6.21
CA ASN A 6 -1.64 0.29 6.47
C ASN A 6 -2.95 -0.35 5.99
N LEU A 7 -3.98 -0.21 6.79
CA LEU A 7 -5.30 -0.74 6.53
C LEU A 7 -6.25 0.38 6.08
N VAL A 8 -6.97 0.15 5.00
CA VAL A 8 -7.95 1.11 4.49
C VAL A 8 -9.33 0.45 4.45
N TYR A 9 -10.29 1.11 5.09
CA TYR A 9 -11.70 0.80 4.99
C TYR A 9 -12.44 1.92 4.27
N VAL A 10 -13.42 1.56 3.45
CA VAL A 10 -14.40 2.50 2.90
C VAL A 10 -15.78 1.95 3.22
N ASN A 11 -16.57 2.70 4.00
CA ASN A 11 -17.92 2.29 4.43
C ASN A 11 -17.96 0.89 5.08
N ASP A 12 -17.05 0.61 6.02
CA ASP A 12 -16.86 -0.69 6.68
C ASP A 12 -16.34 -1.84 5.79
N ILE A 13 -16.06 -1.59 4.51
CA ILE A 13 -15.51 -2.56 3.56
C ILE A 13 -14.00 -2.42 3.53
N GLU A 14 -13.27 -3.49 3.81
CA GLU A 14 -11.82 -3.53 3.69
C GLU A 14 -11.40 -3.47 2.22
N ILE A 15 -10.52 -2.52 1.90
CA ILE A 15 -9.97 -2.36 0.56
C ILE A 15 -8.66 -3.13 0.47
N PHE A 16 -8.68 -4.19 -0.32
CA PHE A 16 -7.48 -4.96 -0.60
C PHE A 16 -6.55 -4.17 -1.53
N ARG A 17 -5.28 -3.96 -1.09
CA ARG A 17 -4.27 -3.23 -1.86
C ARG A 17 -4.73 -1.84 -2.33
N PRO A 18 -4.96 -0.90 -1.41
CA PRO A 18 -5.45 0.45 -1.73
C PRO A 18 -4.49 1.27 -2.59
N LEU A 19 -3.21 0.88 -2.64
CA LEU A 19 -2.17 1.44 -3.49
C LEU A 19 -1.64 0.34 -4.42
N LEU A 20 -1.84 0.48 -5.72
CA LEU A 20 -1.40 -0.49 -6.71
C LEU A 20 0.06 -0.31 -7.11
N VAL A 21 0.59 0.90 -6.97
CA VAL A 21 1.93 1.28 -7.40
C VAL A 21 2.83 1.46 -6.18
N ARG A 22 4.04 0.87 -6.21
CA ARG A 22 4.89 0.68 -5.03
C ARG A 22 6.15 1.53 -4.97
N ASN A 23 6.45 2.30 -6.00
CA ASN A 23 7.64 3.14 -6.04
C ASN A 23 7.28 4.61 -5.83
N ALA A 24 8.09 5.35 -5.08
CA ALA A 24 7.88 6.78 -4.85
C ALA A 24 7.80 7.59 -6.17
N GLN A 25 8.50 7.16 -7.20
CA GLN A 25 8.45 7.74 -8.55
C GLN A 25 7.16 7.38 -9.31
N GLN A 26 6.47 6.31 -8.90
CA GLN A 26 5.25 5.79 -9.52
C GLN A 26 4.01 6.10 -8.69
N GLU A 27 4.00 7.17 -7.88
CA GLU A 27 2.84 7.54 -7.07
C GLU A 27 1.59 7.71 -7.94
N GLY A 28 0.70 6.73 -7.84
CA GLY A 28 -0.57 6.67 -8.53
C GLY A 28 -1.70 7.34 -7.77
N LEU A 29 -2.91 7.09 -8.25
CA LEU A 29 -4.12 7.41 -7.52
C LEU A 29 -4.32 6.40 -6.39
N SER A 30 -4.56 6.89 -5.17
CA SER A 30 -5.06 6.02 -4.11
C SER A 30 -6.48 5.54 -4.46
N PHE A 31 -6.92 4.43 -3.88
CA PHE A 31 -8.32 3.98 -4.01
C PHE A 31 -9.31 5.07 -3.62
N ILE A 32 -8.97 5.90 -2.64
CA ILE A 32 -9.84 6.93 -2.08
C ILE A 32 -10.03 8.08 -3.07
N ASN A 33 -11.28 8.35 -3.44
CA ASN A 33 -11.65 9.56 -4.16
C ASN A 33 -12.11 10.63 -3.16
N SER A 34 -11.33 11.70 -3.03
CA SER A 34 -11.57 12.79 -2.07
C SER A 34 -12.92 13.47 -2.24
N ASP A 35 -13.43 13.58 -3.46
CA ASP A 35 -14.72 14.25 -3.75
C ASP A 35 -15.91 13.48 -3.16
N MET A 36 -15.76 12.15 -3.01
CA MET A 36 -16.78 11.27 -2.45
C MET A 36 -16.76 11.19 -0.91
N VAL A 37 -15.67 11.67 -0.28
CA VAL A 37 -15.43 11.50 1.17
C VAL A 37 -16.30 12.43 2.00
N GLY A 38 -16.98 11.86 3.01
CA GLY A 38 -17.73 12.58 4.03
C GLY A 38 -17.01 12.68 5.36
N ASP A 39 -16.36 11.58 5.79
CA ASP A 39 -15.66 11.51 7.08
C ASP A 39 -14.42 10.61 7.00
N ILE A 40 -13.42 10.92 7.80
CA ILE A 40 -12.16 10.19 7.85
C ILE A 40 -11.74 9.99 9.31
N VAL A 41 -11.49 8.74 9.67
CA VAL A 41 -10.88 8.37 10.95
C VAL A 41 -9.53 7.73 10.69
N PHE A 42 -8.47 8.34 11.21
CA PHE A 42 -7.11 7.83 11.11
C PHE A 42 -6.59 7.41 12.49
N SER A 43 -5.97 6.24 12.58
CA SER A 43 -5.29 5.76 13.78
C SER A 43 -3.93 5.18 13.43
N SER A 44 -2.86 5.76 13.98
CA SER A 44 -1.47 5.32 13.80
C SER A 44 -1.02 4.22 14.76
N GLY A 45 -1.93 3.70 15.59
CA GLY A 45 -1.69 2.62 16.55
C GLY A 45 -2.78 2.58 17.60
N GLY A 46 -2.84 1.52 18.40
CA GLY A 46 -3.85 1.36 19.44
C GLY A 46 -5.29 1.28 18.91
N PHE A 47 -5.49 0.80 17.68
CA PHE A 47 -6.81 0.74 17.05
C PHE A 47 -7.61 -0.50 17.48
N ASP A 48 -8.92 -0.38 17.37
CA ASP A 48 -9.92 -1.32 17.84
C ASP A 48 -9.83 -2.72 17.20
N ALA A 49 -10.41 -3.75 17.87
CA ALA A 49 -10.41 -5.14 17.39
C ALA A 49 -11.21 -5.36 16.11
N LYS A 50 -12.13 -4.46 15.78
CA LYS A 50 -12.89 -4.50 14.50
C LYS A 50 -11.97 -4.37 13.28
N TYR A 51 -10.81 -3.73 13.42
CA TYR A 51 -9.81 -3.60 12.38
C TYR A 51 -8.78 -4.72 12.46
N GLY A 52 -8.48 -5.37 11.34
CA GLY A 52 -7.63 -6.57 11.31
C GLY A 52 -6.40 -6.45 10.43
N ASP A 53 -5.52 -7.41 10.58
CA ASP A 53 -4.56 -7.90 9.59
C ASP A 53 -3.52 -6.89 9.09
N LYS A 54 -3.25 -5.82 9.87
CA LYS A 54 -2.19 -4.84 9.61
C LYS A 54 -1.55 -4.35 10.91
N MET A 55 -0.27 -3.95 10.83
CA MET A 55 0.54 -3.63 12.01
C MET A 55 0.77 -2.14 12.23
N SER A 56 0.51 -1.27 11.24
CA SER A 56 0.97 0.11 11.31
C SER A 56 -0.13 1.10 11.62
N SER A 57 -1.12 1.24 10.74
CA SER A 57 -2.20 2.22 10.89
C SER A 57 -3.50 1.75 10.25
N VAL A 58 -4.57 2.45 10.57
CA VAL A 58 -5.89 2.28 9.97
C VAL A 58 -6.39 3.63 9.47
N LEU A 59 -6.94 3.63 8.27
CA LEU A 59 -7.69 4.71 7.65
C LEU A 59 -9.10 4.20 7.37
N ASP A 60 -10.07 4.67 8.17
CA ASP A 60 -11.49 4.32 8.03
C ASP A 60 -12.23 5.52 7.45
N ILE A 61 -12.80 5.34 6.26
CA ILE A 61 -13.38 6.39 5.44
C ILE A 61 -14.85 6.10 5.25
N ARG A 62 -15.63 7.15 5.33
CA ARG A 62 -17.05 7.11 5.01
C ARG A 62 -17.34 8.04 3.84
N TYR A 63 -17.93 7.49 2.79
CA TYR A 63 -18.44 8.28 1.68
C TYR A 63 -19.73 8.98 2.08
N LYS A 64 -19.96 10.15 1.47
CA LYS A 64 -21.17 10.96 1.70
C LYS A 64 -22.42 10.19 1.34
N LYS A 65 -23.55 10.57 1.94
CA LYS A 65 -24.88 10.30 1.41
C LYS A 65 -25.48 11.62 0.95
N PRO A 66 -25.46 11.91 -0.38
CA PRO A 66 -25.94 13.18 -0.91
C PRO A 66 -27.42 13.34 -0.66
N GLN A 67 -27.83 14.58 -0.34
CA GLN A 67 -29.22 14.99 -0.10
C GLN A 67 -29.82 15.74 -1.30
N GLU A 68 -28.96 16.25 -2.17
CA GLU A 68 -29.31 17.04 -3.36
C GLU A 68 -28.36 16.70 -4.50
N PHE A 69 -28.70 17.12 -5.71
CA PHE A 69 -27.82 16.98 -6.86
C PHE A 69 -26.62 17.92 -6.72
N GLY A 70 -25.44 17.36 -6.90
CA GLY A 70 -24.18 18.09 -6.88
C GLY A 70 -23.15 17.47 -7.82
N GLY A 71 -22.10 18.20 -8.08
CA GLY A 71 -21.00 17.71 -8.90
C GLY A 71 -19.83 18.66 -8.93
N ASN A 72 -18.67 18.12 -9.28
CA ASN A 72 -17.42 18.84 -9.41
C ASN A 72 -16.66 18.38 -10.65
N VAL A 73 -16.10 19.34 -11.39
CA VAL A 73 -15.19 19.09 -12.52
C VAL A 73 -13.88 19.81 -12.24
N SER A 74 -12.79 19.10 -12.25
CA SER A 74 -11.45 19.66 -12.11
C SER A 74 -10.61 19.32 -13.34
N LEU A 75 -9.98 20.33 -13.93
CA LEU A 75 -9.08 20.18 -15.07
C LEU A 75 -7.76 20.87 -14.75
N GLY A 76 -6.66 20.18 -15.00
CA GLY A 76 -5.32 20.71 -14.75
C GLY A 76 -4.26 19.99 -15.57
N LEU A 77 -3.02 20.49 -15.52
CA LEU A 77 -1.87 19.89 -16.22
C LEU A 77 -1.56 18.47 -15.76
N LEU A 78 -1.85 18.15 -14.50
CA LEU A 78 -1.58 16.84 -13.91
C LEU A 78 -2.76 15.87 -14.03
N GLY A 79 -3.89 16.29 -14.62
CA GLY A 79 -5.03 15.42 -14.84
C GLY A 79 -6.38 16.11 -14.85
N ALA A 80 -7.40 15.27 -14.81
CA ALA A 80 -8.79 15.68 -14.78
C ALA A 80 -9.57 14.81 -13.79
N SER A 81 -10.59 15.39 -13.15
CA SER A 81 -11.56 14.65 -12.35
C SER A 81 -12.98 15.14 -12.65
N LEU A 82 -13.92 14.21 -12.55
CA LEU A 82 -15.36 14.44 -12.62
C LEU A 82 -16.00 13.72 -11.44
N HIS A 83 -16.80 14.44 -10.69
CA HIS A 83 -17.64 13.88 -9.63
C HIS A 83 -19.08 14.32 -9.84
N LEU A 84 -20.00 13.38 -9.70
CA LEU A 84 -21.45 13.61 -9.75
C LEU A 84 -22.09 12.88 -8.57
N GLU A 85 -22.98 13.56 -7.88
CA GLU A 85 -23.71 12.99 -6.76
C GLU A 85 -25.17 13.45 -6.75
N GLY A 86 -26.05 12.68 -6.11
CA GLY A 86 -27.45 13.08 -6.00
C GLY A 86 -28.34 12.08 -5.30
N LEU A 87 -29.58 12.53 -5.13
CA LEU A 87 -30.69 11.76 -4.54
C LEU A 87 -31.82 11.64 -5.58
N ILE A 88 -32.28 10.44 -5.83
CA ILE A 88 -33.44 10.15 -6.68
C ILE A 88 -34.61 9.72 -5.80
N GLY A 89 -35.66 10.51 -5.83
CA GLY A 89 -36.78 10.34 -4.90
C GLY A 89 -36.32 10.61 -3.47
N SER A 90 -36.72 9.78 -2.51
CA SER A 90 -36.35 9.89 -1.09
C SER A 90 -35.47 8.73 -0.59
N ARG A 91 -35.08 7.80 -1.46
CA ARG A 91 -34.52 6.51 -1.05
C ARG A 91 -33.26 6.07 -1.76
N PHE A 92 -32.99 6.61 -2.95
CA PHE A 92 -31.83 6.18 -3.76
C PHE A 92 -30.82 7.28 -3.87
N THR A 93 -29.61 7.08 -3.32
CA THR A 93 -28.48 8.00 -3.50
C THR A 93 -27.45 7.40 -4.41
N TYR A 94 -26.76 8.28 -5.15
CA TYR A 94 -25.68 7.89 -6.04
C TYR A 94 -24.52 8.86 -5.96
N GLN A 95 -23.32 8.32 -6.13
CA GLN A 95 -22.09 9.05 -6.37
C GLN A 95 -21.31 8.35 -7.47
N PHE A 96 -20.80 9.12 -8.42
CA PHE A 96 -19.92 8.68 -9.49
C PHE A 96 -18.67 9.54 -9.47
N GLY A 97 -17.51 8.93 -9.51
CA GLY A 97 -16.25 9.61 -9.59
C GLY A 97 -15.38 9.04 -10.70
N TYR A 98 -14.86 9.89 -11.57
CA TYR A 98 -13.84 9.53 -12.54
C TYR A 98 -12.63 10.41 -12.34
N ARG A 99 -11.44 9.81 -12.30
CA ARG A 99 -10.18 10.52 -12.18
C ARG A 99 -9.19 10.01 -13.21
N ARG A 100 -8.51 10.95 -13.83
CA ARG A 100 -7.33 10.68 -14.66
C ARG A 100 -6.20 11.55 -14.17
N LYS A 101 -5.05 10.95 -13.87
CA LYS A 101 -3.83 11.63 -13.42
C LYS A 101 -2.67 11.25 -14.33
N THR A 102 -1.79 12.20 -14.58
CA THR A 102 -0.49 11.97 -15.21
C THR A 102 0.55 12.88 -14.55
N ASN A 103 1.70 12.34 -14.22
CA ASN A 103 2.83 13.10 -13.68
C ASN A 103 3.90 13.37 -14.73
N LYS A 104 3.62 13.08 -16.01
CA LYS A 104 4.57 13.20 -17.13
C LYS A 104 5.28 14.56 -17.13
N TYR A 105 4.53 15.65 -17.06
CA TYR A 105 5.11 16.99 -17.13
C TYR A 105 5.99 17.33 -15.93
N LEU A 106 5.63 16.88 -14.74
CA LEU A 106 6.40 17.10 -13.53
C LEU A 106 7.69 16.28 -13.56
N LEU A 107 7.60 15.00 -13.90
CA LEU A 107 8.74 14.09 -13.89
C LEU A 107 9.75 14.45 -15.00
N ASN A 108 9.30 14.82 -16.19
CA ASN A 108 10.19 15.19 -17.29
C ASN A 108 10.78 16.61 -17.14
N SER A 109 10.35 17.41 -16.16
CA SER A 109 10.97 18.70 -15.83
C SER A 109 12.08 18.58 -14.78
N LEU A 110 12.21 17.42 -14.14
CA LEU A 110 13.30 17.11 -13.24
C LEU A 110 14.46 16.54 -14.07
N GLU A 111 15.69 16.75 -13.63
CA GLU A 111 16.87 16.03 -14.15
C GLU A 111 16.77 14.55 -13.75
N THR A 112 15.86 13.85 -14.37
CA THR A 112 15.60 12.43 -14.11
C THR A 112 16.47 11.58 -15.00
N GLN A 113 16.62 10.31 -14.63
CA GLN A 113 17.48 9.34 -15.33
C GLN A 113 16.78 8.73 -16.55
N GLY A 114 15.70 9.35 -17.07
CA GLY A 114 14.92 8.90 -18.21
C GLY A 114 13.55 9.55 -18.32
N GLU A 115 12.85 9.27 -19.40
CA GLU A 115 11.45 9.69 -19.60
C GLU A 115 10.49 8.82 -18.79
N TYR A 116 9.71 9.45 -17.92
CA TYR A 116 8.67 8.82 -17.13
C TYR A 116 7.30 9.25 -17.60
N ASN A 117 6.49 8.30 -18.07
CA ASN A 117 5.16 8.57 -18.62
C ASN A 117 4.07 7.76 -17.86
N PRO A 118 3.79 8.07 -16.57
CA PRO A 118 2.72 7.43 -15.83
C PRO A 118 1.35 7.98 -16.25
N THR A 119 0.38 7.07 -16.36
CA THR A 119 -1.03 7.41 -16.58
C THR A 119 -1.90 6.57 -15.69
N PHE A 120 -2.75 7.22 -14.91
CA PHE A 120 -3.65 6.59 -13.95
C PHE A 120 -5.08 6.94 -14.32
N ASN A 121 -5.95 5.94 -14.41
CA ASN A 121 -7.38 6.11 -14.61
C ASN A 121 -8.12 5.34 -13.52
N ASP A 122 -9.11 5.97 -12.96
CA ASP A 122 -9.92 5.42 -11.87
C ASP A 122 -11.37 5.84 -12.05
N PHE A 123 -12.28 4.88 -11.97
CA PHE A 123 -13.72 5.10 -11.96
C PHE A 123 -14.31 4.45 -10.72
N GLN A 124 -15.10 5.20 -9.97
CA GLN A 124 -15.77 4.73 -8.76
C GLN A 124 -17.25 5.02 -8.79
N VAL A 125 -18.00 4.15 -8.18
CA VAL A 125 -19.43 4.28 -7.98
C VAL A 125 -19.81 3.88 -6.56
N TYR A 126 -20.62 4.69 -5.90
CA TYR A 126 -21.25 4.36 -4.62
C TYR A 126 -22.75 4.64 -4.70
N LEU A 127 -23.53 3.60 -4.49
CA LEU A 127 -25.00 3.62 -4.57
C LEU A 127 -25.56 3.18 -3.23
N THR A 128 -26.62 3.85 -2.76
CA THR A 128 -27.38 3.37 -1.60
C THR A 128 -28.87 3.38 -1.89
N TYR A 129 -29.58 2.41 -1.38
CA TYR A 129 -31.02 2.30 -1.50
C TYR A 129 -31.66 1.94 -0.16
N ASP A 130 -32.45 2.86 0.38
CA ASP A 130 -33.24 2.64 1.59
C ASP A 130 -34.50 1.84 1.22
N ILE A 131 -34.45 0.51 1.43
CA ILE A 131 -35.60 -0.39 1.17
C ILE A 131 -36.77 0.03 2.06
N ASN A 132 -36.48 0.28 3.34
CA ASN A 132 -37.42 0.81 4.34
C ASN A 132 -36.58 1.45 5.48
N GLU A 133 -37.25 1.97 6.53
CA GLU A 133 -36.59 2.63 7.67
C GLU A 133 -35.58 1.74 8.43
N LYS A 134 -35.69 0.42 8.27
CA LYS A 134 -34.85 -0.58 8.99
C LYS A 134 -33.81 -1.23 8.08
N SER A 135 -33.93 -1.10 6.76
CA SER A 135 -33.14 -1.88 5.81
C SER A 135 -32.59 -1.00 4.70
N GLU A 136 -31.28 -1.08 4.51
CA GLU A 136 -30.53 -0.37 3.48
C GLU A 136 -29.68 -1.35 2.70
N LEU A 137 -29.61 -1.18 1.38
CA LEU A 137 -28.67 -1.85 0.49
C LEU A 137 -27.70 -0.80 -0.06
N ALA A 138 -26.40 -1.11 -0.03
CA ALA A 138 -25.37 -0.28 -0.63
C ALA A 138 -24.50 -1.10 -1.57
N PHE A 139 -24.01 -0.43 -2.62
CA PHE A 139 -23.04 -0.97 -3.58
C PHE A 139 -21.86 -0.01 -3.74
N LEU A 140 -20.65 -0.52 -3.59
CA LEU A 140 -19.40 0.19 -3.87
C LEU A 140 -18.65 -0.53 -4.99
N GLY A 141 -18.33 0.18 -6.07
CA GLY A 141 -17.59 -0.35 -7.21
C GLY A 141 -16.40 0.53 -7.56
N ASN A 142 -15.32 -0.09 -8.07
CA ASN A 142 -14.15 0.59 -8.56
C ASN A 142 -13.52 -0.17 -9.73
N ILE A 143 -13.10 0.57 -10.75
CA ILE A 143 -12.28 0.08 -11.86
C ILE A 143 -11.09 1.02 -12.00
N ALA A 144 -9.87 0.49 -11.94
CA ALA A 144 -8.67 1.27 -12.15
C ALA A 144 -7.72 0.59 -13.16
N ASP A 145 -7.09 1.42 -14.01
CA ASP A 145 -6.06 1.01 -14.96
C ASP A 145 -4.91 2.00 -14.91
N ASN A 146 -3.79 1.56 -14.38
CA ASN A 146 -2.59 2.36 -14.18
C ASN A 146 -1.50 1.82 -15.10
N LYS A 147 -0.92 2.70 -15.90
CA LYS A 147 0.16 2.39 -16.84
C LYS A 147 1.36 3.24 -16.49
N TYR A 148 2.51 2.62 -16.53
CA TYR A 148 3.78 3.26 -16.34
C TYR A 148 4.69 2.87 -17.50
N ASN A 149 5.24 3.87 -18.19
CA ASN A 149 6.21 3.70 -19.24
C ASN A 149 7.46 4.48 -18.86
N PHE A 150 8.58 3.78 -18.84
CA PHE A 150 9.89 4.36 -18.56
C PHE A 150 10.84 4.05 -19.72
N ILE A 151 11.51 5.08 -20.20
CA ILE A 151 12.56 5.00 -21.23
C ILE A 151 13.82 5.62 -20.63
N PRO A 152 14.86 4.81 -20.36
CA PRO A 152 16.09 5.32 -19.79
C PRO A 152 16.85 6.22 -20.78
N GLU A 153 17.50 7.25 -20.25
CA GLU A 153 18.34 8.16 -21.04
C GLU A 153 19.82 7.95 -20.77
N THR A 154 20.62 8.26 -21.77
CA THR A 154 22.09 8.21 -21.69
C THR A 154 22.59 9.11 -20.56
N ARG A 155 23.55 8.62 -19.78
CA ARG A 155 24.15 9.34 -18.66
C ARG A 155 25.63 9.54 -18.84
N GLU A 156 26.10 10.66 -18.33
CA GLU A 156 27.50 10.98 -18.22
C GLU A 156 27.86 11.37 -16.80
N THR A 157 28.95 10.84 -16.29
CA THR A 157 29.49 11.19 -14.98
C THR A 157 30.99 11.34 -15.09
N SER A 158 31.55 12.47 -14.64
CA SER A 158 32.97 12.69 -14.57
C SER A 158 33.46 12.47 -13.14
N PHE A 159 34.57 11.79 -13.00
CA PHE A 159 35.23 11.53 -11.72
C PHE A 159 36.76 11.51 -11.90
N GLY A 160 37.48 11.72 -10.83
CA GLY A 160 38.93 11.78 -10.86
C GLY A 160 39.48 12.95 -10.05
N ASN A 161 40.72 13.31 -10.31
CA ASN A 161 41.43 14.43 -9.70
C ASN A 161 41.85 15.45 -10.74
N PHE A 162 42.53 16.53 -10.30
CA PHE A 162 42.98 17.61 -11.20
C PHE A 162 43.96 17.16 -12.29
N TYR A 163 44.64 16.03 -12.12
CA TYR A 163 45.61 15.51 -13.07
C TYR A 163 45.08 14.46 -14.03
N GLU A 164 44.00 13.75 -13.60
CA GLU A 164 43.42 12.66 -14.35
C GLU A 164 41.91 12.65 -14.12
N MET A 165 41.17 13.09 -15.11
CA MET A 165 39.72 13.13 -15.09
C MET A 165 39.22 12.08 -16.07
N LEU A 166 38.38 11.17 -15.53
CA LEU A 166 37.73 10.14 -16.30
C LEU A 166 36.24 10.50 -16.48
N LYS A 167 35.72 10.25 -17.66
CA LYS A 167 34.33 10.43 -18.01
C LYS A 167 33.72 9.06 -18.29
N LEU A 168 32.76 8.68 -17.46
CA LEU A 168 31.94 7.47 -17.64
C LEU A 168 30.65 7.86 -18.36
N LYS A 169 30.42 7.27 -19.51
CA LYS A 169 29.20 7.43 -20.28
C LYS A 169 28.44 6.10 -20.35
N VAL A 170 27.19 6.12 -20.06
CA VAL A 170 26.31 4.94 -20.10
C VAL A 170 25.23 5.20 -21.13
N TYR A 171 25.31 4.52 -22.26
CA TYR A 171 24.26 4.51 -23.26
C TYR A 171 23.19 3.51 -22.87
N PHE A 172 21.95 3.95 -22.78
CA PHE A 172 20.82 3.08 -22.53
C PHE A 172 19.99 2.89 -23.79
N ASP A 173 19.44 1.68 -23.94
CA ASP A 173 18.43 1.36 -24.93
C ASP A 173 17.37 0.46 -24.30
N GLY A 174 16.15 0.52 -24.83
CA GLY A 174 15.03 -0.27 -24.35
C GLY A 174 13.99 0.54 -23.56
N LYS A 175 13.11 -0.18 -22.89
CA LYS A 175 11.99 0.40 -22.14
C LYS A 175 11.41 -0.52 -21.08
N GLU A 176 10.76 0.07 -20.08
CA GLU A 176 9.92 -0.60 -19.10
C GLU A 176 8.45 -0.23 -19.31
N LEU A 177 7.59 -1.23 -19.32
CA LEU A 177 6.14 -1.09 -19.48
C LEU A 177 5.43 -1.84 -18.36
N ASP A 178 4.91 -1.10 -17.40
CA ASP A 178 4.16 -1.66 -16.30
C ASP A 178 2.68 -1.33 -16.43
N ARG A 179 1.85 -2.29 -16.09
CA ARG A 179 0.41 -2.10 -16.03
C ARG A 179 -0.16 -2.73 -14.77
N PHE A 180 -0.95 -1.94 -14.05
CA PHE A 180 -1.65 -2.35 -12.85
C PHE A 180 -3.14 -2.10 -13.05
N SER A 181 -3.92 -3.16 -13.09
CA SER A 181 -5.37 -3.08 -13.26
C SER A 181 -6.08 -3.63 -12.03
N SER A 182 -7.20 -3.04 -11.66
CA SER A 182 -8.05 -3.56 -10.61
C SER A 182 -9.52 -3.41 -10.95
N LEU A 183 -10.30 -4.40 -10.52
CA LEU A 183 -11.74 -4.40 -10.52
C LEU A 183 -12.21 -4.77 -9.11
N PHE A 184 -13.03 -3.94 -8.54
CA PHE A 184 -13.60 -4.16 -7.21
C PHE A 184 -15.09 -3.93 -7.22
N GLY A 185 -15.82 -4.77 -6.50
CA GLY A 185 -17.24 -4.61 -6.25
C GLY A 185 -17.61 -5.16 -4.88
N ALA A 186 -18.45 -4.44 -4.15
CA ALA A 186 -18.96 -4.85 -2.85
C ALA A 186 -20.43 -4.48 -2.68
N PHE A 187 -21.21 -5.42 -2.12
CA PHE A 187 -22.57 -5.20 -1.67
C PHE A 187 -22.62 -5.23 -0.14
N MET A 188 -23.34 -4.31 0.43
CA MET A 188 -23.57 -4.24 1.87
C MET A 188 -25.07 -4.13 2.14
N TYR A 189 -25.60 -5.07 2.90
CA TYR A 189 -26.95 -5.02 3.44
C TYR A 189 -26.90 -4.67 4.93
N THR A 190 -27.52 -3.56 5.30
CA THR A 190 -27.62 -3.09 6.68
C THR A 190 -29.06 -3.28 7.16
N TYR A 191 -29.22 -3.96 8.30
CA TYR A 191 -30.51 -4.20 8.94
C TYR A 191 -30.50 -3.68 10.37
N LYS A 192 -31.49 -2.84 10.70
CA LYS A 192 -31.71 -2.21 12.00
C LYS A 192 -33.02 -2.69 12.60
N PRO A 193 -33.09 -3.92 13.15
CA PRO A 193 -34.35 -4.47 13.70
C PRO A 193 -34.89 -3.63 14.85
N LYS A 194 -33.99 -3.03 15.64
CA LYS A 194 -34.25 -2.11 16.76
C LYS A 194 -33.31 -0.90 16.67
N LYS A 195 -33.67 0.19 17.38
CA LYS A 195 -32.83 1.41 17.40
C LYS A 195 -31.43 1.17 17.96
N ASP A 196 -31.28 0.17 18.81
CA ASP A 196 -30.05 -0.18 19.52
C ASP A 196 -29.27 -1.36 18.91
N LEU A 197 -29.75 -1.94 17.79
CA LEU A 197 -29.12 -3.07 17.13
C LEU A 197 -28.94 -2.82 15.64
N VAL A 198 -27.71 -2.87 15.18
CA VAL A 198 -27.32 -2.76 13.76
C VAL A 198 -26.62 -4.04 13.35
N LEU A 199 -27.11 -4.67 12.29
CA LEU A 199 -26.51 -5.84 11.66
C LEU A 199 -26.13 -5.51 10.22
N LYS A 200 -24.96 -5.97 9.78
CA LYS A 200 -24.48 -5.79 8.42
C LYS A 200 -24.03 -7.12 7.83
N LEU A 201 -24.38 -7.35 6.58
CA LEU A 201 -23.82 -8.41 5.75
C LEU A 201 -23.11 -7.76 4.58
N ILE A 202 -21.84 -8.08 4.39
CA ILE A 202 -20.98 -7.51 3.36
C ILE A 202 -20.45 -8.65 2.50
N THR A 203 -20.57 -8.53 1.18
CA THR A 203 -19.93 -9.41 0.22
C THR A 203 -19.07 -8.57 -0.70
N SER A 204 -17.84 -8.97 -0.95
CA SER A 204 -16.97 -8.25 -1.86
C SER A 204 -16.13 -9.16 -2.72
N ALA A 205 -15.83 -8.70 -3.93
CA ALA A 205 -14.91 -9.34 -4.86
C ALA A 205 -13.89 -8.31 -5.33
N PHE A 206 -12.63 -8.69 -5.31
CA PHE A 206 -11.51 -7.89 -5.76
C PHE A 206 -10.65 -8.70 -6.73
N SER A 207 -10.40 -8.16 -7.92
CA SER A 207 -9.50 -8.73 -8.91
C SER A 207 -8.43 -7.72 -9.26
N THR A 208 -7.16 -8.10 -9.17
CA THR A 208 -6.04 -7.24 -9.56
C THR A 208 -5.09 -7.99 -10.47
N GLY A 209 -4.60 -7.29 -11.51
CA GLY A 209 -3.55 -7.76 -12.40
C GLY A 209 -2.36 -6.83 -12.37
N GLU A 210 -1.17 -7.38 -12.19
CA GLU A 210 0.10 -6.67 -12.32
C GLU A 210 0.87 -7.27 -13.47
N ARG A 211 1.36 -6.44 -14.36
CA ARG A 211 2.26 -6.82 -15.43
C ARG A 211 3.46 -5.90 -15.43
N VAL A 212 4.64 -6.46 -15.28
CA VAL A 212 5.92 -5.75 -15.29
C VAL A 212 6.78 -6.31 -16.40
N ASN A 213 7.01 -5.54 -17.44
CA ASN A 213 7.76 -5.96 -18.61
C ASN A 213 8.85 -4.93 -18.91
N TYR A 214 10.09 -5.37 -18.92
CA TYR A 214 11.19 -4.54 -19.40
C TYR A 214 12.22 -5.32 -20.19
N ASP A 215 12.84 -4.63 -21.13
CA ASP A 215 14.09 -4.97 -21.79
C ASP A 215 14.92 -3.69 -21.77
N ILE A 216 15.98 -3.68 -20.97
CA ILE A 216 16.85 -2.52 -20.81
C ILE A 216 18.27 -2.99 -21.03
N GLN A 217 18.95 -2.36 -21.98
CA GLN A 217 20.37 -2.53 -22.25
C GLN A 217 21.12 -1.30 -21.81
N GLY A 218 22.25 -1.49 -21.13
CA GLY A 218 23.18 -0.43 -20.80
C GLY A 218 24.55 -0.78 -21.34
N GLN A 219 25.20 0.19 -22.03
CA GLN A 219 26.56 0.08 -22.54
C GLN A 219 27.45 1.13 -21.86
N TYR A 220 28.53 0.68 -21.22
CA TYR A 220 29.44 1.51 -20.48
C TYR A 220 30.63 1.87 -21.34
N TYR A 221 30.94 3.17 -21.40
CA TYR A 221 32.12 3.72 -22.08
C TYR A 221 32.92 4.59 -21.11
N LEU A 222 34.20 4.45 -21.12
CA LEU A 222 35.13 5.26 -20.35
C LEU A 222 36.04 6.07 -21.32
N SER A 223 36.13 7.36 -21.08
CA SER A 223 37.06 8.23 -21.79
C SER A 223 37.93 9.02 -20.80
N GLU A 224 39.16 9.29 -21.17
CA GLU A 224 40.08 10.20 -20.46
C GLU A 224 39.84 11.62 -20.99
N THR A 225 39.49 12.55 -20.12
CA THR A 225 39.41 13.97 -20.49
C THR A 225 40.77 14.59 -20.30
N GLY A 226 41.45 14.92 -21.41
CA GLY A 226 42.75 15.61 -21.37
C GLY A 226 42.62 17.03 -20.82
N LEU A 227 43.64 17.51 -20.10
CA LEU A 227 43.73 18.88 -19.56
C LEU A 227 43.98 19.96 -20.66
N GLY A 228 43.70 19.69 -21.94
CA GLY A 228 43.89 20.63 -23.05
C GLY A 228 42.66 21.54 -23.23
N PHE A 229 42.93 22.83 -23.51
CA PHE A 229 41.91 23.81 -23.95
C PHE A 229 41.43 23.50 -25.38
N GLY A 230 40.88 22.34 -25.62
CA GLY A 230 40.28 21.93 -26.88
C GLY A 230 39.28 20.83 -26.64
N ASP A 231 38.18 20.82 -27.42
CA ASP A 231 37.12 19.78 -27.40
C ASP A 231 37.61 18.39 -27.89
N ASP A 232 38.81 17.96 -27.51
CA ASP A 232 39.25 16.61 -27.77
C ASP A 232 38.58 15.66 -26.77
N GLU A 233 37.39 15.17 -27.15
CA GLU A 233 36.81 13.97 -26.53
C GLU A 233 37.83 12.84 -26.71
N GLY A 234 38.48 12.46 -25.61
CA GLY A 234 39.38 11.32 -25.58
C GLY A 234 38.71 10.07 -26.13
N LEU A 235 39.49 9.15 -26.69
CA LEU A 235 38.97 7.89 -27.24
C LEU A 235 38.03 7.19 -26.25
N GLU A 236 36.75 7.12 -26.57
CA GLU A 236 35.77 6.33 -25.81
C GLU A 236 36.10 4.84 -25.93
N ARG A 237 36.34 4.18 -24.79
CA ARG A 237 36.58 2.75 -24.72
C ARG A 237 35.35 2.06 -24.10
N GLY A 238 34.74 1.13 -24.83
CA GLY A 238 33.70 0.25 -24.29
C GLY A 238 34.28 -0.64 -23.18
N ILE A 239 33.71 -0.59 -21.98
CA ILE A 239 34.13 -1.36 -20.81
C ILE A 239 33.16 -2.43 -20.38
N GLY A 240 31.95 -2.44 -20.93
CA GLY A 240 30.98 -3.48 -20.64
C GLY A 240 29.58 -3.16 -21.13
N THR A 241 28.79 -4.19 -21.16
CA THR A 241 27.36 -4.12 -21.53
C THR A 241 26.56 -4.99 -20.56
N TYR A 242 25.35 -4.57 -20.24
CA TYR A 242 24.39 -5.43 -19.56
C TYR A 242 23.03 -5.37 -20.24
N ILE A 243 22.27 -6.46 -20.12
CA ILE A 243 20.87 -6.54 -20.53
C ILE A 243 20.07 -7.07 -19.35
N GLU A 244 19.03 -6.35 -18.99
CA GLU A 244 18.03 -6.78 -18.01
C GLU A 244 16.72 -7.05 -18.72
N HIS A 245 16.14 -8.20 -18.40
CA HIS A 245 14.87 -8.68 -18.98
C HIS A 245 13.90 -9.08 -17.90
N ALA A 246 12.64 -8.67 -18.03
CA ALA A 246 11.56 -9.15 -17.20
C ALA A 246 10.26 -9.33 -17.96
N ARG A 247 9.54 -10.38 -17.60
CA ARG A 247 8.17 -10.68 -18.03
C ARG A 247 7.40 -11.26 -16.85
N ASN A 248 6.91 -10.35 -16.00
CA ASN A 248 6.24 -10.72 -14.76
C ASN A 248 4.76 -10.47 -14.86
N ASN A 249 3.96 -11.43 -14.43
CA ASN A 249 2.51 -11.32 -14.36
C ASN A 249 2.03 -11.85 -13.00
N LEU A 250 1.25 -11.06 -12.30
CA LEU A 250 0.55 -11.45 -11.09
C LEU A 250 -0.95 -11.20 -11.28
N TRP A 251 -1.77 -12.20 -10.96
CA TRP A 251 -3.21 -12.09 -10.85
C TRP A 251 -3.64 -12.51 -9.46
N ALA A 252 -4.44 -11.69 -8.81
CA ALA A 252 -5.01 -12.00 -7.50
C ALA A 252 -6.51 -11.73 -7.51
N ASN A 253 -7.28 -12.75 -7.16
CA ASN A 253 -8.72 -12.69 -6.98
C ASN A 253 -9.05 -12.97 -5.53
N ILE A 254 -9.74 -12.06 -4.88
CA ILE A 254 -10.09 -12.12 -3.46
C ILE A 254 -11.60 -11.99 -3.33
N TYR A 255 -12.22 -12.94 -2.64
CA TYR A 255 -13.65 -12.97 -2.38
C TYR A 255 -13.88 -12.95 -0.87
N ASN A 256 -14.76 -12.08 -0.40
CA ASN A 256 -15.06 -11.96 1.01
C ASN A 256 -16.57 -12.06 1.24
N ILE A 257 -16.90 -12.68 2.36
CA ILE A 257 -18.22 -12.57 3.01
C ILE A 257 -17.99 -12.22 4.48
N GLU A 258 -18.63 -11.17 4.96
CA GLU A 258 -18.43 -10.65 6.31
C GLU A 258 -19.77 -10.30 6.96
N HIS A 259 -19.96 -10.74 8.18
CA HIS A 259 -21.04 -10.30 9.04
C HIS A 259 -20.49 -9.40 10.15
N LYS A 260 -21.14 -8.26 10.38
CA LYS A 260 -20.83 -7.34 11.49
C LYS A 260 -22.10 -7.04 12.27
N GLY A 261 -21.98 -6.91 13.57
CA GLY A 261 -23.06 -6.49 14.44
C GLY A 261 -22.60 -5.47 15.48
N VAL A 262 -23.49 -4.55 15.83
CA VAL A 262 -23.29 -3.59 16.92
C VAL A 262 -24.58 -3.54 17.73
N LYS A 263 -24.45 -3.79 19.04
CA LYS A 263 -25.53 -3.61 20.02
C LYS A 263 -25.15 -2.45 20.95
N ILE A 264 -26.00 -1.45 21.01
CA ILE A 264 -25.85 -0.27 21.85
C ILE A 264 -26.56 -0.51 23.18
N TYR A 265 -25.95 -0.09 24.28
CA TYR A 265 -26.47 -0.12 25.63
C TYR A 265 -26.35 1.29 26.21
N ASP A 266 -27.04 1.56 27.32
CA ASP A 266 -26.98 2.87 27.98
C ASP A 266 -25.56 3.24 28.41
N ASN A 267 -24.74 2.26 28.80
CA ASN A 267 -23.39 2.43 29.28
C ASN A 267 -22.31 1.91 28.34
N GLY A 268 -22.54 1.91 27.04
CA GLY A 268 -21.56 1.49 26.06
C GLY A 268 -22.12 0.68 24.89
N ASN A 269 -21.26 -0.09 24.21
CA ASN A 269 -21.68 -0.94 23.11
C ASN A 269 -20.92 -2.27 23.08
N LEU A 270 -21.51 -3.25 22.42
CA LEU A 270 -20.89 -4.52 22.04
C LEU A 270 -20.85 -4.61 20.54
N SER A 271 -19.68 -4.82 19.96
CA SER A 271 -19.50 -5.06 18.53
C SER A 271 -18.86 -6.42 18.29
N TRP A 272 -19.24 -7.06 17.19
CA TRP A 272 -18.67 -8.34 16.76
C TRP A 272 -18.67 -8.44 15.25
N GLY A 273 -17.87 -9.33 14.74
CA GLY A 273 -17.84 -9.66 13.31
C GLY A 273 -17.15 -10.96 13.03
N VAL A 274 -17.52 -11.56 11.91
CA VAL A 274 -16.90 -12.75 11.34
C VAL A 274 -16.73 -12.51 9.85
N LYS A 275 -15.53 -12.78 9.34
CA LYS A 275 -15.16 -12.62 7.92
C LYS A 275 -14.53 -13.92 7.43
N TYR A 276 -15.07 -14.43 6.34
CA TYR A 276 -14.43 -15.46 5.52
C TYR A 276 -13.89 -14.82 4.25
N GLN A 277 -12.64 -15.14 3.90
CA GLN A 277 -11.94 -14.66 2.73
C GLN A 277 -11.36 -15.85 1.97
N TYR A 278 -11.64 -15.94 0.68
CA TYR A 278 -11.01 -16.87 -0.24
C TYR A 278 -10.11 -16.11 -1.20
N GLU A 279 -8.89 -16.61 -1.37
CA GLU A 279 -7.85 -16.01 -2.21
C GLU A 279 -7.43 -17.00 -3.29
N PHE A 280 -7.36 -16.53 -4.52
CA PHE A 280 -6.75 -17.25 -5.63
C PHE A 280 -5.73 -16.35 -6.31
N ILE A 281 -4.46 -16.72 -6.25
CA ILE A 281 -3.34 -15.89 -6.70
C ILE A 281 -2.48 -16.72 -7.64
N GLU A 282 -2.24 -16.20 -8.83
CA GLU A 282 -1.31 -16.74 -9.83
C GLU A 282 -0.17 -15.76 -10.03
N ASP A 283 1.08 -16.24 -9.92
CA ASP A 283 2.28 -15.43 -10.09
C ASP A 283 3.26 -16.13 -11.02
N ARG A 284 3.58 -15.45 -12.09
CA ARG A 284 4.62 -15.87 -13.03
C ARG A 284 5.70 -14.82 -13.08
N VAL A 285 6.91 -15.22 -12.75
CA VAL A 285 8.10 -14.40 -12.85
C VAL A 285 9.07 -15.01 -13.85
N ASN A 286 9.61 -14.19 -14.72
CA ASN A 286 10.67 -14.56 -15.63
C ASN A 286 11.59 -13.34 -15.79
N GLU A 287 12.64 -13.33 -15.01
CA GLU A 287 13.65 -12.28 -15.02
C GLU A 287 15.02 -12.90 -15.24
N TRP A 288 15.87 -12.20 -15.96
CA TRP A 288 17.27 -12.55 -16.09
C TRP A 288 18.11 -11.31 -16.41
N LYS A 289 19.37 -11.41 -16.08
CA LYS A 289 20.38 -10.41 -16.38
C LYS A 289 21.53 -11.07 -17.12
N MET A 290 21.96 -10.46 -18.19
CA MET A 290 23.20 -10.78 -18.87
C MET A 290 24.17 -9.62 -18.68
N VAL A 291 25.37 -9.93 -18.27
CA VAL A 291 26.44 -8.94 -18.09
C VAL A 291 27.61 -9.39 -18.94
N ASP A 292 28.04 -8.52 -19.84
CA ASP A 292 29.25 -8.66 -20.61
C ASP A 292 30.22 -7.52 -20.20
N SER A 293 31.25 -7.86 -19.47
CA SER A 293 32.32 -6.92 -19.12
C SER A 293 33.60 -7.32 -19.84
N SER A 294 34.28 -6.34 -20.34
CA SER A 294 35.58 -6.53 -21.01
C SER A 294 36.53 -7.42 -20.18
N GLY A 295 36.70 -8.66 -20.62
CA GLY A 295 37.55 -9.65 -19.97
C GLY A 295 36.88 -10.65 -19.02
N TYR A 296 35.56 -10.62 -18.83
CA TYR A 296 34.88 -11.51 -17.88
C TYR A 296 33.88 -12.48 -18.48
N SER A 297 33.21 -12.10 -19.56
CA SER A 297 32.14 -12.95 -20.15
C SER A 297 32.54 -13.63 -21.44
N ILE A 298 33.56 -13.10 -22.14
CA ILE A 298 34.20 -13.78 -23.23
C ILE A 298 35.68 -13.95 -22.79
N PRO A 299 36.16 -15.18 -22.59
CA PRO A 299 37.59 -15.38 -22.39
C PRO A 299 38.27 -14.78 -23.62
N SER A 300 38.99 -13.67 -23.44
CA SER A 300 39.89 -13.21 -24.44
C SER A 300 40.90 -14.33 -24.61
N LEU A 301 40.87 -14.97 -25.75
CA LEU A 301 41.83 -15.97 -26.14
C LEU A 301 43.12 -15.22 -26.52
N PRO A 302 44.12 -15.11 -25.62
CA PRO A 302 45.31 -14.33 -25.95
C PRO A 302 46.19 -14.99 -27.01
N ASP A 303 46.06 -16.31 -27.22
CA ASP A 303 47.07 -17.05 -27.95
C ASP A 303 46.59 -17.97 -29.08
N ASN A 304 45.31 -18.01 -29.42
CA ASN A 304 44.81 -18.87 -30.53
C ASN A 304 44.01 -18.07 -31.56
N ILE A 305 44.69 -17.34 -32.41
CA ILE A 305 44.11 -16.77 -33.62
C ILE A 305 43.76 -17.91 -34.56
N GLY A 306 42.45 -18.21 -34.68
CA GLY A 306 41.92 -19.15 -35.71
C GLY A 306 41.23 -20.39 -35.20
N ILE A 307 41.10 -20.65 -33.92
CA ILE A 307 40.26 -21.73 -33.38
C ILE A 307 38.95 -21.13 -32.83
N PHE A 308 37.94 -21.11 -33.64
CA PHE A 308 36.57 -20.83 -33.19
C PHE A 308 36.05 -22.03 -32.40
N ASP A 309 36.19 -21.99 -31.07
CA ASP A 309 35.50 -22.95 -30.23
C ASP A 309 34.02 -22.56 -30.16
N SER A 310 33.18 -23.30 -30.86
CA SER A 310 31.75 -23.04 -31.04
C SER A 310 30.91 -23.29 -29.78
N VAL A 311 31.51 -23.40 -28.60
CA VAL A 311 30.86 -23.84 -27.34
C VAL A 311 30.62 -22.70 -26.37
N PHE A 312 31.05 -21.48 -26.61
CA PHE A 312 30.77 -20.36 -25.70
C PHE A 312 29.41 -19.75 -25.99
N SER A 313 28.38 -20.25 -25.32
CA SER A 313 27.11 -19.54 -25.19
C SER A 313 27.24 -18.51 -24.07
N PRO A 314 26.83 -17.24 -24.26
CA PRO A 314 26.74 -16.27 -23.16
C PRO A 314 25.91 -16.85 -22.03
N GLN A 315 26.46 -16.83 -20.81
CA GLN A 315 25.73 -17.33 -19.64
C GLN A 315 24.86 -16.20 -19.08
N LEU A 316 23.61 -16.54 -18.83
CA LEU A 316 22.70 -15.63 -18.12
C LEU A 316 23.09 -15.59 -16.64
N ASN A 317 23.24 -14.39 -16.12
CA ASN A 317 23.43 -14.14 -14.70
C ASN A 317 22.07 -13.83 -14.05
N ASN A 318 21.95 -14.13 -12.76
CA ASN A 318 20.77 -13.78 -11.97
C ASN A 318 19.44 -14.18 -12.62
N VAL A 319 19.32 -15.46 -13.01
CA VAL A 319 18.05 -15.99 -13.55
C VAL A 319 17.08 -16.23 -12.41
N PHE A 320 15.96 -15.49 -12.45
CA PHE A 320 14.87 -15.64 -11.50
C PHE A 320 13.59 -16.06 -12.27
N LYS A 321 13.19 -17.31 -12.11
CA LYS A 321 12.05 -17.87 -12.84
C LYS A 321 11.16 -18.66 -11.90
N SER A 322 9.89 -18.30 -11.83
CA SER A 322 8.89 -19.01 -11.05
C SER A 322 7.51 -18.98 -11.70
N ASN A 323 6.70 -19.97 -11.41
CA ASN A 323 5.31 -20.04 -11.83
C ASN A 323 4.53 -20.72 -10.71
N ASN A 324 3.83 -19.92 -9.92
CA ASN A 324 3.16 -20.35 -8.70
C ASN A 324 1.68 -20.03 -8.75
N ALA A 325 0.86 -20.89 -8.16
CA ALA A 325 -0.55 -20.65 -7.91
C ALA A 325 -0.87 -21.01 -6.45
N ILE A 326 -1.56 -20.12 -5.77
CA ILE A 326 -2.01 -20.31 -4.39
C ILE A 326 -3.53 -20.13 -4.35
N ALA A 327 -4.20 -21.14 -3.79
CA ALA A 327 -5.60 -21.05 -3.39
C ALA A 327 -5.66 -21.25 -1.88
N SER A 328 -6.21 -20.28 -1.16
CA SER A 328 -6.26 -20.32 0.30
C SER A 328 -7.48 -19.64 0.90
N SER A 329 -7.79 -20.00 2.13
CA SER A 329 -8.93 -19.46 2.89
C SER A 329 -8.46 -18.87 4.21
N ARG A 330 -9.03 -17.72 4.56
CA ARG A 330 -8.81 -17.08 5.86
C ARG A 330 -10.15 -16.90 6.57
N LEU A 331 -10.17 -17.25 7.84
CA LEU A 331 -11.30 -16.99 8.72
C LEU A 331 -10.85 -16.03 9.82
N SER A 332 -11.54 -14.92 10.00
CA SER A 332 -11.27 -13.99 11.08
C SER A 332 -12.56 -13.64 11.83
N ALA A 333 -12.45 -13.46 13.13
CA ALA A 333 -13.55 -13.05 13.98
C ALA A 333 -13.07 -12.05 15.02
N TYR A 334 -13.97 -11.16 15.46
CA TYR A 334 -13.69 -10.27 16.57
C TYR A 334 -14.91 -10.07 17.45
N VAL A 335 -14.66 -9.77 18.70
CA VAL A 335 -15.63 -9.27 19.67
C VAL A 335 -14.98 -8.13 20.44
N GLN A 336 -15.73 -7.07 20.68
CA GLN A 336 -15.27 -5.89 21.39
C GLN A 336 -16.38 -5.29 22.22
N LYS A 337 -16.11 -5.02 23.49
CA LYS A 337 -17.02 -4.35 24.41
C LYS A 337 -16.43 -3.01 24.82
N GLN A 338 -17.23 -1.97 24.72
CA GLN A 338 -16.96 -0.65 25.27
C GLN A 338 -17.86 -0.40 26.46
N TRP A 339 -17.28 0.20 27.51
CA TRP A 339 -18.01 0.67 28.69
C TRP A 339 -17.78 2.15 28.85
N ILE A 340 -18.79 2.84 29.32
CA ILE A 340 -18.76 4.25 29.68
C ILE A 340 -19.14 4.36 31.17
N PHE A 341 -18.27 4.95 31.96
CA PHE A 341 -18.47 5.22 33.37
C PHE A 341 -18.45 6.72 33.59
N SER A 342 -19.52 7.25 34.15
CA SER A 342 -19.66 8.68 34.44
C SER A 342 -19.59 8.92 35.95
N TYR A 343 -18.65 9.78 36.35
CA TYR A 343 -18.44 10.21 37.73
C TYR A 343 -18.42 11.74 37.79
N ASP A 344 -18.59 12.33 38.97
CA ASP A 344 -18.59 13.77 39.14
C ASP A 344 -17.26 14.44 38.70
N TYR A 345 -16.15 13.73 38.86
CA TYR A 345 -14.81 14.21 38.46
C TYR A 345 -14.46 13.94 37.00
N GLY A 346 -15.28 13.21 36.24
CA GLY A 346 -15.05 12.95 34.82
C GLY A 346 -15.64 11.65 34.29
N GLN A 347 -15.42 11.41 32.99
CA GLN A 347 -15.91 10.23 32.28
C GLN A 347 -14.75 9.31 31.89
N TRP A 348 -14.94 8.02 32.11
CA TRP A 348 -14.02 6.97 31.69
C TRP A 348 -14.65 6.16 30.54
N TYR A 349 -13.85 5.88 29.54
CA TYR A 349 -14.21 5.01 28.44
C TYR A 349 -13.23 3.84 28.43
N ALA A 350 -13.70 2.65 28.77
CA ALA A 350 -12.91 1.42 28.72
C ALA A 350 -13.33 0.59 27.51
N ASN A 351 -12.36 0.11 26.77
CA ASN A 351 -12.58 -0.72 25.60
C ASN A 351 -11.71 -1.97 25.67
N LEU A 352 -12.33 -3.15 25.55
CA LEU A 352 -11.65 -4.43 25.52
C LEU A 352 -12.14 -5.22 24.31
N GLY A 353 -11.21 -5.70 23.51
CA GLY A 353 -11.48 -6.46 22.31
C GLY A 353 -10.55 -7.64 22.13
N LEU A 354 -11.07 -8.66 21.51
CA LEU A 354 -10.30 -9.81 21.04
C LEU A 354 -10.60 -10.04 19.57
N ARG A 355 -9.57 -10.16 18.78
CA ARG A 355 -9.62 -10.63 17.40
C ARG A 355 -8.86 -11.93 17.29
N ALA A 356 -9.32 -12.84 16.46
CA ALA A 356 -8.62 -14.07 16.12
C ALA A 356 -8.69 -14.27 14.61
N GLN A 357 -7.61 -14.79 14.05
CA GLN A 357 -7.50 -15.13 12.64
C GLN A 357 -6.91 -16.52 12.49
N TRP A 358 -7.43 -17.26 11.52
CA TRP A 358 -6.91 -18.54 11.09
C TRP A 358 -6.72 -18.53 9.57
N TRP A 359 -5.56 -19.03 9.10
CA TRP A 359 -5.24 -19.18 7.70
C TRP A 359 -4.94 -20.64 7.37
N ASP A 360 -5.60 -21.19 6.39
CA ASP A 360 -5.46 -22.61 6.04
C ASP A 360 -4.14 -22.96 5.36
N TYR A 361 -3.51 -21.99 4.69
CA TYR A 361 -2.29 -22.17 3.93
C TYR A 361 -1.10 -22.54 4.83
N ASN A 362 -0.85 -21.78 5.88
CA ASN A 362 0.20 -22.05 6.87
C ASN A 362 -0.34 -22.67 8.18
N LYS A 363 -1.67 -22.90 8.28
CA LYS A 363 -2.37 -23.42 9.47
C LYS A 363 -2.17 -22.59 10.73
N GLU A 364 -1.78 -21.33 10.58
CA GLU A 364 -1.54 -20.44 11.71
C GLU A 364 -2.85 -19.91 12.30
N PHE A 365 -2.93 -19.93 13.64
CA PHE A 365 -3.98 -19.29 14.42
C PHE A 365 -3.37 -18.15 15.24
N VAL A 366 -3.86 -16.92 15.05
CA VAL A 366 -3.30 -15.72 15.67
C VAL A 366 -4.37 -15.01 16.49
N PRO A 367 -4.33 -15.08 17.83
CA PRO A 367 -5.15 -14.22 18.69
C PRO A 367 -4.51 -12.84 18.84
N SER A 368 -5.33 -11.78 18.84
CA SER A 368 -4.91 -10.39 18.91
C SER A 368 -5.76 -9.63 19.94
N PRO A 369 -5.44 -9.73 21.26
CA PRO A 369 -6.13 -8.97 22.30
C PRO A 369 -5.75 -7.49 22.22
N ARG A 370 -6.72 -6.62 22.52
CA ARG A 370 -6.57 -5.16 22.50
C ARG A 370 -7.37 -4.52 23.61
N ALA A 371 -6.80 -3.49 24.23
CA ALA A 371 -7.46 -2.72 25.27
C ALA A 371 -7.17 -1.23 25.10
N SER A 372 -8.12 -0.41 25.45
CA SER A 372 -7.88 1.04 25.62
C SER A 372 -8.70 1.59 26.77
N LEU A 373 -8.12 2.59 27.41
CA LEU A 373 -8.73 3.35 28.49
C LEU A 373 -8.59 4.84 28.18
N SER A 374 -9.70 5.55 28.15
CA SER A 374 -9.69 7.00 27.97
C SER A 374 -10.36 7.68 29.16
N PHE A 375 -9.83 8.83 29.54
CA PHE A 375 -10.34 9.66 30.64
C PHE A 375 -10.56 11.08 30.17
N LYS A 376 -11.78 11.56 30.31
CA LYS A 376 -12.17 12.96 30.10
C LYS A 376 -12.51 13.58 31.45
N PRO A 377 -11.62 14.37 32.06
CA PRO A 377 -11.88 15.02 33.34
C PRO A 377 -12.99 16.07 33.21
N ASN A 378 -13.78 16.24 34.27
CA ASN A 378 -14.81 17.26 34.33
C ASN A 378 -14.19 18.58 34.88
N ILE A 379 -13.39 19.25 34.04
CA ILE A 379 -12.72 20.50 34.31
C ILE A 379 -13.04 21.53 33.23
N LYS A 380 -12.65 22.79 33.42
CA LYS A 380 -12.90 23.86 32.44
C LYS A 380 -12.21 23.63 31.09
N GLN A 381 -11.06 22.96 31.09
CA GLN A 381 -10.33 22.61 29.89
C GLN A 381 -10.94 21.38 29.28
N ASP A 382 -11.15 21.38 27.97
CA ASP A 382 -11.59 20.21 27.22
C ASP A 382 -10.37 19.35 26.84
N ILE A 383 -10.01 18.44 27.74
CA ILE A 383 -8.87 17.53 27.59
C ILE A 383 -9.35 16.09 27.64
N LEU A 384 -8.82 15.27 26.75
CA LEU A 384 -9.01 13.82 26.74
C LEU A 384 -7.65 13.13 26.81
N PHE A 385 -7.47 12.24 27.75
CA PHE A 385 -6.31 11.33 27.83
C PHE A 385 -6.71 9.95 27.37
N ARG A 386 -5.82 9.26 26.65
CA ARG A 386 -6.05 7.89 26.19
C ARG A 386 -4.78 7.07 26.32
N PHE A 387 -4.91 5.90 26.91
CA PHE A 387 -3.91 4.82 26.85
C PHE A 387 -4.50 3.66 26.06
N ALA A 388 -3.72 3.12 25.12
CA ALA A 388 -4.10 1.93 24.33
C ALA A 388 -2.93 0.95 24.28
N CYS A 389 -3.26 -0.33 24.41
CA CYS A 389 -2.32 -1.41 24.22
C CYS A 389 -2.98 -2.56 23.45
N GLY A 390 -2.19 -3.29 22.67
CA GLY A 390 -2.74 -4.42 21.91
C GLY A 390 -1.75 -5.12 21.03
N MET A 391 -2.09 -6.36 20.73
CA MET A 391 -1.37 -7.18 19.77
C MET A 391 -2.01 -7.04 18.39
N TYR A 392 -1.16 -6.91 17.38
CA TYR A 392 -1.53 -6.77 15.98
C TYR A 392 -0.72 -7.77 15.17
N ALA A 393 -1.36 -8.34 14.15
CA ALA A 393 -0.70 -9.28 13.27
C ALA A 393 -1.01 -8.94 11.81
N GLN A 394 -0.08 -9.22 10.94
CA GLN A 394 -0.22 -9.08 9.49
C GLN A 394 0.18 -10.39 8.84
N SER A 395 -0.79 -11.08 8.25
CA SER A 395 -0.49 -12.25 7.44
C SER A 395 0.33 -11.88 6.22
N PRO A 396 1.28 -12.73 5.82
CA PRO A 396 2.11 -12.44 4.67
C PRO A 396 1.25 -12.28 3.41
N PHE A 397 1.59 -11.26 2.64
CA PHE A 397 1.11 -11.13 1.28
C PHE A 397 1.85 -12.15 0.40
N TYR A 398 1.27 -12.55 -0.70
CA TYR A 398 1.81 -13.56 -1.58
C TYR A 398 3.32 -13.39 -1.91
N LYS A 399 3.77 -12.15 -2.23
CA LYS A 399 5.18 -11.89 -2.55
C LYS A 399 6.12 -12.12 -1.37
N GLU A 400 5.62 -12.03 -0.13
CA GLU A 400 6.37 -12.30 1.11
C GLU A 400 6.57 -13.80 1.37
N LEU A 401 5.77 -14.66 0.73
CA LEU A 401 5.91 -16.11 0.78
C LEU A 401 7.00 -16.64 -0.14
N ARG A 402 7.46 -15.85 -1.09
CA ARG A 402 8.40 -16.25 -2.13
C ARG A 402 9.83 -15.84 -1.75
N ASP A 403 10.75 -16.80 -1.79
CA ASP A 403 12.18 -16.56 -1.57
C ASP A 403 12.90 -15.99 -2.80
N GLU A 404 14.19 -15.73 -2.66
CA GLU A 404 15.09 -15.20 -3.71
C GLU A 404 15.20 -16.11 -4.94
N LYS A 405 14.87 -17.41 -4.81
CA LYS A 405 14.92 -18.40 -5.89
C LYS A 405 13.57 -18.60 -6.57
N GLY A 406 12.52 -17.93 -6.08
CA GLY A 406 11.16 -18.06 -6.60
C GLY A 406 10.33 -19.18 -5.98
N ASN A 407 10.83 -19.88 -4.96
CA ASN A 407 10.09 -20.92 -4.28
C ASN A 407 9.13 -20.30 -3.27
N VAL A 408 7.92 -20.83 -3.20
CA VAL A 408 6.91 -20.41 -2.23
C VAL A 408 6.99 -21.27 -0.98
N HIS A 409 7.04 -20.61 0.17
CA HIS A 409 7.18 -21.21 1.50
C HIS A 409 5.86 -21.12 2.27
N SER A 410 5.29 -22.28 2.61
CA SER A 410 4.03 -22.34 3.37
C SER A 410 4.23 -22.23 4.90
N ASP A 411 5.46 -22.19 5.37
CA ASP A 411 5.83 -22.07 6.78
C ASP A 411 6.05 -20.61 7.23
N VAL A 412 5.95 -19.66 6.33
CA VAL A 412 6.04 -18.22 6.66
C VAL A 412 4.84 -17.83 7.50
N LEU A 413 5.11 -17.31 8.70
CA LEU A 413 4.12 -16.90 9.69
C LEU A 413 3.72 -15.43 9.51
N SER A 414 2.62 -15.07 10.16
CA SER A 414 2.20 -13.66 10.25
C SER A 414 3.24 -12.85 11.04
N GLN A 415 3.56 -11.68 10.52
CA GLN A 415 4.36 -10.68 11.24
C GLN A 415 3.52 -10.10 12.37
N LYS A 416 4.13 -9.83 13.53
CA LYS A 416 3.42 -9.44 14.76
C LYS A 416 3.98 -8.17 15.38
N SER A 417 3.10 -7.43 16.05
CA SER A 417 3.47 -6.19 16.73
C SER A 417 2.67 -6.01 18.01
N LEU A 418 3.35 -5.60 19.09
CA LEU A 418 2.74 -5.19 20.34
C LEU A 418 2.86 -3.68 20.48
N HIS A 419 1.72 -2.99 20.59
CA HIS A 419 1.65 -1.54 20.68
C HIS A 419 1.35 -1.07 22.10
N PHE A 420 2.00 0.02 22.50
CA PHE A 420 1.66 0.86 23.64
C PHE A 420 1.59 2.31 23.16
N VAL A 421 0.45 2.95 23.36
CA VAL A 421 0.20 4.33 22.92
C VAL A 421 -0.42 5.11 24.05
N LEU A 422 0.20 6.22 24.41
CA LEU A 422 -0.36 7.22 25.33
C LEU A 422 -0.59 8.50 24.54
N SER A 423 -1.80 9.02 24.57
CA SER A 423 -2.15 10.23 23.82
C SER A 423 -3.01 11.20 24.64
N SER A 424 -2.97 12.46 24.26
CA SER A 424 -3.85 13.49 24.79
C SER A 424 -4.33 14.40 23.66
N ASP A 425 -5.61 14.78 23.73
CA ASP A 425 -6.25 15.76 22.88
C ASP A 425 -6.69 16.92 23.78
N TRP A 426 -6.22 18.13 23.48
CA TRP A 426 -6.56 19.33 24.23
C TRP A 426 -7.14 20.39 23.30
N ASN A 427 -8.43 20.71 23.50
CA ASN A 427 -9.12 21.80 22.82
C ASN A 427 -9.07 23.05 23.72
N PHE A 428 -8.60 24.16 23.19
CA PHE A 428 -8.48 25.42 23.91
C PHE A 428 -8.68 26.64 23.01
N THR A 429 -8.95 27.78 23.59
CA THR A 429 -9.06 29.04 22.85
C THR A 429 -7.82 29.89 23.12
N MET A 430 -7.18 30.38 22.08
CA MET A 430 -6.05 31.27 22.10
C MET A 430 -6.28 32.41 21.10
N LEU A 431 -6.07 33.67 21.50
CA LEU A 431 -6.35 34.83 20.64
C LEU A 431 -7.79 34.86 20.07
N GLU A 432 -8.75 34.46 20.90
CA GLU A 432 -10.19 34.34 20.55
C GLU A 432 -10.52 33.31 19.42
N ARG A 433 -9.56 32.47 19.09
CA ARG A 433 -9.73 31.42 18.06
C ARG A 433 -9.60 30.02 18.66
N PRO A 434 -10.31 29.03 18.11
CA PRO A 434 -10.20 27.65 18.58
C PRO A 434 -8.90 27.02 18.13
N PHE A 435 -8.23 26.34 19.04
CA PHE A 435 -7.04 25.52 18.80
C PHE A 435 -7.25 24.11 19.35
N LYS A 436 -6.63 23.14 18.68
CA LYS A 436 -6.54 21.76 19.16
C LYS A 436 -5.09 21.30 19.14
N LEU A 437 -4.59 20.91 20.31
CA LEU A 437 -3.28 20.27 20.46
C LEU A 437 -3.49 18.77 20.64
N MET A 438 -2.91 17.99 19.75
CA MET A 438 -2.86 16.54 19.86
C MET A 438 -1.43 16.11 20.11
N SER A 439 -1.22 15.28 21.13
CA SER A 439 0.09 14.69 21.40
C SER A 439 -0.03 13.20 21.65
N SER A 440 0.96 12.44 21.17
CA SER A 440 1.01 11.01 21.43
C SER A 440 2.45 10.52 21.55
N VAL A 441 2.68 9.64 22.50
CA VAL A 441 3.92 8.87 22.67
C VAL A 441 3.59 7.41 22.40
N TYR A 442 4.40 6.77 21.60
CA TYR A 442 4.17 5.37 21.28
C TYR A 442 5.45 4.53 21.30
N TYR A 443 5.26 3.26 21.63
CA TYR A 443 6.24 2.20 21.48
C TYR A 443 5.58 0.99 20.83
N LYS A 444 6.21 0.44 19.78
CA LYS A 444 5.78 -0.76 19.09
C LYS A 444 6.96 -1.74 19.08
N HIS A 445 6.74 -2.93 19.60
CA HIS A 445 7.68 -4.05 19.49
C HIS A 445 7.22 -4.96 18.36
N LEU A 446 8.12 -5.31 17.43
CA LEU A 446 7.82 -6.09 16.24
C LEU A 446 8.66 -7.37 16.26
N TRP A 447 8.03 -8.50 15.92
CA TRP A 447 8.72 -9.80 15.84
C TRP A 447 8.10 -10.65 14.73
N ASP A 448 8.74 -11.78 14.41
CA ASP A 448 8.42 -12.62 13.26
C ASP A 448 8.42 -11.84 11.94
N LEU A 449 9.26 -10.80 11.84
CA LEU A 449 9.34 -9.99 10.63
C LEU A 449 10.01 -10.77 9.51
N ASN A 450 9.51 -10.58 8.28
CA ASN A 450 10.07 -11.13 7.07
C ASN A 450 11.09 -10.16 6.48
N PRO A 451 12.41 -10.44 6.53
CA PRO A 451 13.42 -9.58 5.95
C PRO A 451 13.29 -9.46 4.45
N TYR A 452 13.69 -8.30 3.94
CA TYR A 452 13.77 -8.03 2.52
C TYR A 452 15.00 -7.18 2.19
N TYR A 453 15.40 -7.18 0.94
CA TYR A 453 16.39 -6.25 0.39
C TYR A 453 15.84 -5.59 -0.88
N LEU A 454 16.49 -4.52 -1.30
CA LEU A 454 16.15 -3.81 -2.53
C LEU A 454 17.12 -4.25 -3.64
N ASP A 455 16.55 -4.76 -4.73
CA ASP A 455 17.26 -5.10 -5.94
C ASP A 455 16.68 -4.28 -7.09
N ASN A 456 17.45 -3.32 -7.62
CA ASN A 456 17.02 -2.42 -8.68
C ASN A 456 15.62 -1.81 -8.44
N VAL A 457 15.41 -1.20 -7.24
CA VAL A 457 14.13 -0.60 -6.81
C VAL A 457 13.03 -1.63 -6.52
N GLN A 458 13.24 -2.91 -6.77
CA GLN A 458 12.30 -3.99 -6.45
C GLN A 458 12.55 -4.54 -5.05
N VAL A 459 11.49 -4.81 -4.31
CA VAL A 459 11.55 -5.46 -2.99
C VAL A 459 11.64 -6.97 -3.19
N ARG A 460 12.69 -7.59 -2.65
CA ARG A 460 12.91 -9.05 -2.64
C ARG A 460 12.82 -9.55 -1.20
N TYR A 461 11.86 -10.40 -0.93
CA TYR A 461 11.67 -11.00 0.39
C TYR A 461 12.50 -12.27 0.55
N MET A 462 12.89 -12.56 1.79
CA MET A 462 13.66 -13.78 2.12
C MET A 462 12.77 -14.97 2.49
N ALA A 463 11.47 -14.75 2.65
CA ALA A 463 10.48 -15.73 3.09
C ALA A 463 10.87 -16.41 4.42
N LYS A 464 11.31 -15.61 5.41
CA LYS A 464 11.76 -16.07 6.73
C LYS A 464 11.25 -15.13 7.83
N ASN A 465 10.81 -15.69 8.96
CA ASN A 465 10.34 -14.92 10.12
C ASN A 465 11.42 -14.79 11.18
N ASN A 466 12.60 -14.30 10.85
CA ASN A 466 13.77 -14.27 11.73
C ASN A 466 14.24 -12.87 12.14
N ALA A 467 13.50 -11.83 11.77
CA ALA A 467 13.84 -10.47 12.15
C ALA A 467 12.92 -9.94 13.27
N VAL A 468 13.49 -9.06 14.08
CA VAL A 468 12.81 -8.32 15.14
C VAL A 468 13.10 -6.84 14.98
N GLY A 469 12.19 -5.98 15.47
CA GLY A 469 12.35 -4.56 15.37
C GLY A 469 11.53 -3.80 16.41
N TYR A 470 11.67 -2.49 16.40
CA TYR A 470 10.82 -1.62 17.20
C TYR A 470 10.59 -0.29 16.50
N ALA A 471 9.47 0.35 16.81
CA ALA A 471 9.20 1.73 16.43
C ALA A 471 8.78 2.51 17.68
N ARG A 472 9.36 3.68 17.88
CA ARG A 472 9.00 4.59 18.98
C ARG A 472 9.00 6.02 18.49
N GLY A 473 8.14 6.85 19.05
CA GLY A 473 8.08 8.25 18.66
C GLY A 473 7.20 9.09 19.56
N LEU A 474 7.33 10.39 19.34
CA LEU A 474 6.50 11.45 19.89
C LEU A 474 5.91 12.22 18.71
N ASP A 475 4.59 12.23 18.60
CA ASP A 475 3.86 13.03 17.63
C ASP A 475 3.18 14.19 18.34
N VAL A 476 3.39 15.40 17.84
CA VAL A 476 2.71 16.62 18.32
C VAL A 476 2.12 17.34 17.12
N ARG A 477 0.82 17.64 17.19
CA ARG A 477 0.10 18.38 16.15
C ARG A 477 -0.70 19.49 16.78
N LEU A 478 -0.52 20.69 16.26
CA LEU A 478 -1.31 21.86 16.63
C LEU A 478 -2.17 22.27 15.42
N PHE A 479 -3.47 22.32 15.63
CA PHE A 479 -4.44 22.86 14.67
C PHE A 479 -5.00 24.16 15.24
N GLY A 480 -5.24 25.14 14.37
CA GLY A 480 -5.86 26.41 14.70
C GLY A 480 -6.41 27.07 13.43
N GLU A 481 -7.43 27.89 13.56
CA GLU A 481 -8.02 28.67 12.47
C GLU A 481 -7.61 30.15 12.59
#